data_7de12fd504e2a8c3577ee8be39be64e9
#
_entry.id   7de12fd504e2a8c3577ee8be39be64e9
#
_cell.length_a   1.000
_cell.length_b   1.000
_cell.length_c   1.000
_cell.angle_alpha   90.00
_cell.angle_beta   90.00
_cell.angle_gamma   90.00
#
_symmetry.space_group_name_H-M   'P 1'
#
loop_
_entity.id
_entity.type
_entity.pdbx_description
1 polymer ?
#
loop_
_entity_poly.entity_id
_entity_poly.type
_entity_poly.pdbx_seq_one_letter_code
_entity_poly.pdbx_strand_id
1 'polypeptide(L)'
;MELVYLGALQLLLYDLFSYFYLMITLNEFTTQLELEFDDMVVGTLLPTTDYRTIKGWSSMHALIVIAFLDANFDILLTGADLKQAQTIGDLYNLVLQKK
;
A
#
# COMPACT_ATOMS: atom_id res chain seq x y z
N MET A 1 -21.82 -30.18 8.76
CA MET A 1 -22.52 -28.90 8.63
C MET A 1 -21.72 -27.75 9.17
N GLU A 2 -21.05 -27.90 10.33
CA GLU A 2 -20.25 -26.83 10.93
C GLU A 2 -19.07 -26.41 10.05
N LEU A 3 -18.45 -27.35 9.34
CA LEU A 3 -17.32 -27.06 8.45
C LEU A 3 -17.72 -26.18 7.26
N VAL A 4 -18.95 -26.33 6.77
CA VAL A 4 -19.46 -25.51 5.67
C VAL A 4 -19.71 -24.09 6.16
N TYR A 5 -20.22 -23.94 7.38
CA TYR A 5 -20.43 -22.63 7.99
C TYR A 5 -19.11 -21.89 8.25
N LEU A 6 -18.11 -22.62 8.74
CA LEU A 6 -16.78 -22.03 8.99
C LEU A 6 -16.11 -21.60 7.70
N GLY A 7 -16.26 -22.38 6.62
CA GLY A 7 -15.72 -22.03 5.32
C GLY A 7 -16.40 -20.78 4.74
N ALA A 8 -17.73 -20.71 4.84
CA ALA A 8 -18.49 -19.56 4.37
C ALA A 8 -18.16 -18.30 5.18
N LEU A 9 -18.02 -18.43 6.51
CA LEU A 9 -17.66 -17.34 7.40
C LEU A 9 -16.25 -16.84 7.10
N GLN A 10 -15.32 -17.74 6.82
CA GLN A 10 -13.94 -17.41 6.51
C GLN A 10 -13.84 -16.68 5.16
N LEU A 11 -14.61 -17.09 4.16
CA LEU A 11 -14.71 -16.40 2.87
C LEU A 11 -15.32 -15.01 3.05
N LEU A 12 -16.33 -14.89 3.87
CA LEU A 12 -16.98 -13.62 4.15
C LEU A 12 -16.03 -12.66 4.86
N LEU A 13 -15.25 -13.16 5.84
CA LEU A 13 -14.24 -12.38 6.53
C LEU A 13 -13.11 -11.95 5.60
N TYR A 14 -12.71 -12.84 4.68
CA TYR A 14 -11.69 -12.53 3.68
C TYR A 14 -12.17 -11.43 2.75
N ASP A 15 -13.42 -11.50 2.28
CA ASP A 15 -14.01 -10.47 1.43
C ASP A 15 -14.16 -9.14 2.17
N LEU A 16 -14.56 -9.19 3.45
CA LEU A 16 -14.62 -7.98 4.30
C LEU A 16 -13.25 -7.37 4.50
N PHE A 17 -12.23 -8.19 4.70
CA PHE A 17 -10.85 -7.74 4.88
C PHE A 17 -10.32 -7.09 3.60
N SER A 18 -10.57 -7.72 2.46
CA SER A 18 -10.21 -7.18 1.14
C SER A 18 -10.95 -5.87 0.87
N TYR A 19 -12.23 -5.81 1.22
CA TYR A 19 -13.04 -4.61 1.10
C TYR A 19 -12.53 -3.49 2.01
N PHE A 20 -12.12 -3.83 3.22
CA PHE A 20 -11.54 -2.88 4.18
C PHE A 20 -10.27 -2.24 3.61
N TYR A 21 -9.39 -3.06 3.00
CA TYR A 21 -8.18 -2.53 2.37
C TYR A 21 -8.49 -1.62 1.18
N LEU A 22 -9.55 -1.92 0.43
CA LEU A 22 -9.99 -1.07 -0.68
C LEU A 22 -10.58 0.25 -0.19
N MET A 23 -11.10 0.28 1.04
CA MET A 23 -11.71 1.46 1.64
C MET A 23 -10.72 2.32 2.43
N ILE A 24 -9.46 1.91 2.50
CA ILE A 24 -8.43 2.68 3.20
C ILE A 24 -8.30 4.07 2.57
N THR A 25 -8.26 5.10 3.39
CA THR A 25 -8.12 6.47 2.91
C THR A 25 -6.68 6.75 2.47
N LEU A 26 -6.51 7.79 1.66
CA LEU A 26 -5.18 8.24 1.24
C LEU A 26 -4.29 8.57 2.44
N ASN A 27 -4.85 9.21 3.48
CA ASN A 27 -4.09 9.53 4.68
C ASN A 27 -3.64 8.27 5.44
N GLU A 28 -4.53 7.30 5.56
CA GLU A 28 -4.21 6.02 6.21
C GLU A 28 -3.14 5.25 5.42
N PHE A 29 -3.28 5.24 4.09
CA PHE A 29 -2.30 4.63 3.19
C PHE A 29 -0.92 5.27 3.39
N THR A 30 -0.87 6.59 3.43
CA THR A 30 0.38 7.34 3.62
C THR A 30 1.03 7.00 4.96
N THR A 31 0.22 6.94 6.02
CA THR A 31 0.70 6.61 7.37
C THR A 31 1.22 5.19 7.43
N GLN A 32 0.51 4.23 6.84
CA GLN A 32 0.94 2.84 6.83
C GLN A 32 2.22 2.65 6.04
N LEU A 33 2.34 3.32 4.90
CA LEU A 33 3.56 3.26 4.11
C LEU A 33 4.75 3.84 4.88
N GLU A 34 4.54 4.96 5.55
CA GLU A 34 5.58 5.61 6.35
C GLU A 34 6.12 4.69 7.44
N LEU A 35 5.24 3.90 8.06
CA LEU A 35 5.63 2.96 9.12
C LEU A 35 6.55 1.84 8.62
N GLU A 36 6.58 1.58 7.32
CA GLU A 36 7.48 0.58 6.74
C GLU A 36 8.94 1.05 6.68
N PHE A 37 9.17 2.35 6.84
CA PHE A 37 10.52 2.92 6.78
C PHE A 37 11.02 3.19 8.18
N ASP A 38 12.04 2.44 8.61
CA ASP A 38 12.62 2.55 9.95
C ASP A 38 13.34 3.87 10.17
N ASP A 39 13.84 4.47 9.09
CA ASP A 39 14.66 5.69 9.13
C ASP A 39 13.82 6.97 8.96
N MET A 40 12.51 6.87 8.89
CA MET A 40 11.64 8.04 8.73
C MET A 40 10.96 8.45 10.03
N VAL A 41 10.93 9.74 10.26
CA VAL A 41 10.17 10.33 11.36
C VAL A 41 8.69 10.39 10.95
N VAL A 42 7.80 10.03 11.88
CA VAL A 42 6.35 10.08 11.66
C VAL A 42 5.94 11.50 11.26
N GLY A 43 5.15 11.60 10.20
CA GLY A 43 4.70 12.89 9.66
C GLY A 43 5.58 13.44 8.52
N THR A 44 6.65 12.74 8.16
CA THR A 44 7.53 13.14 7.06
C THR A 44 6.85 12.97 5.72
N LEU A 45 6.08 11.89 5.54
CA LEU A 45 5.35 11.62 4.31
C LEU A 45 3.97 12.26 4.34
N LEU A 46 3.68 13.00 3.27
CA LEU A 46 2.35 13.56 3.01
C LEU A 46 1.85 12.97 1.69
N PRO A 47 0.52 12.95 1.46
CA PRO A 47 -0.01 12.49 0.18
C PRO A 47 0.57 13.19 -1.03
N THR A 48 0.95 14.45 -0.88
CA THR A 48 1.53 15.27 -1.95
C THR A 48 3.04 15.15 -2.07
N THR A 49 3.69 14.41 -1.17
CA THR A 49 5.15 14.26 -1.17
C THR A 49 5.61 13.49 -2.40
N ASP A 50 6.54 14.08 -3.16
CA ASP A 50 7.29 13.33 -4.17
C ASP A 50 8.35 12.51 -3.44
N TYR A 51 8.14 11.19 -3.37
CA TYR A 51 8.99 10.31 -2.58
C TYR A 51 10.44 10.28 -3.09
N ARG A 52 10.66 10.59 -4.36
CA ARG A 52 12.01 10.61 -4.94
C ARG A 52 12.84 11.80 -4.48
N THR A 53 12.19 12.85 -3.96
CA THR A 53 12.88 14.04 -3.44
C THR A 53 13.25 13.90 -1.96
N ILE A 54 12.84 12.82 -1.31
CA ILE A 54 13.13 12.58 0.10
C ILE A 54 14.62 12.33 0.26
N LYS A 55 15.24 13.05 1.20
CA LYS A 55 16.66 12.91 1.49
C LYS A 55 16.95 11.47 1.91
N GLY A 56 17.95 10.86 1.28
CA GLY A 56 18.32 9.48 1.56
C GLY A 56 17.49 8.43 0.82
N TRP A 57 16.59 8.85 -0.05
CA TRP A 57 15.83 7.90 -0.87
C TRP A 57 16.76 7.07 -1.74
N SER A 58 16.55 5.76 -1.76
CA SER A 58 17.40 4.82 -2.50
C SER A 58 16.54 3.76 -3.16
N SER A 59 17.18 2.90 -3.96
CA SER A 59 16.51 1.74 -4.57
C SER A 59 15.96 0.78 -3.50
N MET A 60 16.56 0.73 -2.31
CA MET A 60 16.04 -0.07 -1.21
C MET A 60 14.66 0.44 -0.76
N HIS A 61 14.48 1.76 -0.69
CA HIS A 61 13.18 2.37 -0.36
C HIS A 61 12.13 2.01 -1.42
N ALA A 62 12.52 2.03 -2.70
CA ALA A 62 11.65 1.63 -3.78
C ALA A 62 11.21 0.16 -3.66
N LEU A 63 12.12 -0.73 -3.27
CA LEU A 63 11.81 -2.13 -3.03
C LEU A 63 10.85 -2.31 -1.85
N ILE A 64 10.99 -1.49 -0.80
CA ILE A 64 10.08 -1.51 0.33
C ILE A 64 8.67 -1.14 -0.10
N VAL A 65 8.52 -0.13 -0.97
CA VAL A 65 7.21 0.26 -1.52
C VAL A 65 6.59 -0.91 -2.31
N ILE A 66 7.36 -1.54 -3.17
CA ILE A 66 6.90 -2.68 -3.96
C ILE A 66 6.43 -3.81 -3.05
N ALA A 67 7.24 -4.15 -2.04
CA ALA A 67 6.91 -5.21 -1.09
C ALA A 67 5.68 -4.87 -0.26
N PHE A 68 5.54 -3.62 0.16
CA PHE A 68 4.38 -3.14 0.92
C PHE A 68 3.09 -3.30 0.12
N LEU A 69 3.09 -2.91 -1.14
CA LEU A 69 1.89 -3.02 -1.99
C LEU A 69 1.54 -4.46 -2.29
N ASP A 70 2.55 -5.31 -2.50
CA ASP A 70 2.33 -6.74 -2.71
C ASP A 70 1.73 -7.40 -1.47
N ALA A 71 2.33 -7.16 -0.30
CA ALA A 71 1.94 -7.81 0.93
C ALA A 71 0.55 -7.36 1.43
N ASN A 72 0.21 -6.09 1.27
CA ASN A 72 -1.01 -5.53 1.87
C ASN A 72 -2.18 -5.42 0.89
N PHE A 73 -1.91 -5.28 -0.40
CA PHE A 73 -2.95 -5.04 -1.40
C PHE A 73 -2.96 -6.07 -2.52
N ASP A 74 -2.04 -7.03 -2.50
CA ASP A 74 -1.90 -8.05 -3.54
C ASP A 74 -1.73 -7.42 -4.93
N ILE A 75 -0.91 -6.37 -5.00
CA ILE A 75 -0.64 -5.61 -6.21
C ILE A 75 0.84 -5.73 -6.56
N LEU A 76 1.13 -6.19 -7.76
CA LEU A 76 2.49 -6.25 -8.27
C LEU A 76 2.81 -4.95 -8.98
N LEU A 77 3.62 -4.12 -8.33
CA LEU A 77 4.08 -2.87 -8.87
C LEU A 77 5.39 -3.10 -9.63
N THR A 78 5.47 -2.58 -10.84
CA THR A 78 6.68 -2.68 -11.66
C THR A 78 7.56 -1.45 -11.48
N GLY A 79 8.83 -1.57 -11.92
CA GLY A 79 9.73 -0.41 -11.95
C GLY A 79 9.20 0.72 -12.84
N ALA A 80 8.50 0.36 -13.93
CA ALA A 80 7.87 1.34 -14.82
C ALA A 80 6.75 2.09 -14.11
N ASP A 81 5.94 1.38 -13.30
CA ASP A 81 4.89 2.00 -12.50
C ASP A 81 5.48 3.02 -11.52
N LEU A 82 6.57 2.67 -10.85
CA LEU A 82 7.26 3.56 -9.91
C LEU A 82 7.84 4.79 -10.60
N LYS A 83 8.28 4.65 -11.83
CA LYS A 83 8.81 5.79 -12.60
C LYS A 83 7.71 6.76 -13.00
N GLN A 84 6.52 6.24 -13.31
CA GLN A 84 5.38 7.06 -13.70
C GLN A 84 4.74 7.77 -12.51
N ALA A 85 4.63 7.08 -11.39
CA ALA A 85 4.14 7.69 -10.16
C ALA A 85 5.18 8.66 -9.59
N GLN A 86 4.74 9.77 -9.03
CA GLN A 86 5.61 10.78 -8.47
C GLN A 86 5.35 10.99 -6.98
N THR A 87 4.10 11.00 -6.59
CA THR A 87 3.69 11.26 -5.21
C THR A 87 3.12 10.01 -4.56
N ILE A 88 2.99 10.07 -3.23
CA ILE A 88 2.29 9.02 -2.48
C ILE A 88 0.85 8.87 -2.98
N GLY A 89 0.19 9.99 -3.29
CA GLY A 89 -1.15 9.98 -3.88
C GLY A 89 -1.20 9.23 -5.21
N ASP A 90 -0.17 9.36 -6.03
CA ASP A 90 -0.08 8.63 -7.30
C ASP A 90 0.01 7.12 -7.06
N LEU A 91 0.78 6.70 -6.06
CA LEU A 91 0.87 5.28 -5.68
C LEU A 91 -0.49 4.75 -5.21
N TYR A 92 -1.19 5.55 -4.40
CA TYR A 92 -2.53 5.21 -3.94
C TYR A 92 -3.50 5.04 -5.12
N ASN A 93 -3.44 5.92 -6.10
CA ASN A 93 -4.28 5.85 -7.29
C ASN A 93 -3.96 4.60 -8.12
N LEU A 94 -2.71 4.21 -8.21
CA LEU A 94 -2.32 2.95 -8.86
C LEU A 94 -2.94 1.74 -8.16
N VAL A 95 -2.98 1.74 -6.83
CA VAL A 95 -3.63 0.69 -6.06
C VAL A 95 -5.10 0.60 -6.44
N LEU A 96 -5.80 1.73 -6.50
CA LEU A 96 -7.21 1.77 -6.87
C LEU A 96 -7.44 1.28 -8.30
N GLN A 97 -6.56 1.63 -9.22
CA GLN A 97 -6.68 1.24 -10.63
C GLN A 97 -6.41 -0.25 -10.85
N LYS A 98 -5.44 -0.81 -10.15
CA LYS A 98 -5.05 -2.21 -10.32
C LYS A 98 -5.99 -3.19 -9.61
N LYS A 99 -6.82 -2.71 -8.71
CA LYS A 99 -7.85 -3.49 -8.04
C LYS A 99 -9.14 -3.45 -8.84
#